data_553a9918c30938af10ccec04c78f1812
#
_entry.id   553a9918c30938af10ccec04c78f1812
#
_cell.length_a   1.000
_cell.length_b   1.000
_cell.length_c   1.000
_cell.angle_alpha   90.00
_cell.angle_beta   90.00
_cell.angle_gamma   90.00
#
_symmetry.space_group_name_H-M   'P 1'
#
loop_
_entity.id
_entity.type
_entity.pdbx_description
1 polymer ?
#
loop_
_entity_poly.entity_id
_entity_poly.type
_entity_poly.pdbx_seq_one_letter_code
_entity_poly.pdbx_strand_id
1 'polypeptide(L)'
;MSIERVTIESDYSLEGLLSARNPNAGAIICHPHPLYGGDMHNNVVSAIEEGFSSQGYSTLIFNFRGVGHSKGEYDEGDGEVRDALAALQCLKDHLSDDAHIMLAGYSFGAWVVSRAAQEIENFEGLFLVSFPFLIYKSDYLKTFNKKIYLVGGVNDDIAPIDDLLSLYKELTIIDKFLKVITTSHFYTGNEIEITDFIKENVAPQK
;
A
#
# COMPACT_ATOMS: atom_id res chain seq x y z
N MET A 1 -6.29 11.96 18.75
CA MET A 1 -6.20 11.09 17.56
C MET A 1 -7.54 10.37 17.44
N SER A 2 -8.30 10.63 16.40
CA SER A 2 -9.59 9.96 16.19
C SER A 2 -9.43 9.00 15.01
N ILE A 3 -9.71 7.72 15.25
CA ILE A 3 -9.92 6.75 14.17
C ILE A 3 -11.42 6.74 13.91
N GLU A 4 -11.79 6.97 12.67
CA GLU A 4 -13.18 7.02 12.23
C GLU A 4 -13.47 5.86 11.28
N ARG A 5 -14.64 5.23 11.46
CA ARG A 5 -15.15 4.28 10.47
C ARG A 5 -15.75 5.06 9.33
N VAL A 6 -15.28 4.78 8.11
CA VAL A 6 -15.80 5.40 6.90
C VAL A 6 -16.40 4.35 5.99
N THR A 7 -17.38 4.78 5.19
CA THR A 7 -17.91 4.02 4.08
C THR A 7 -17.33 4.60 2.80
N ILE A 8 -16.70 3.74 1.99
CA ILE A 8 -16.09 4.11 0.72
C ILE A 8 -17.04 3.67 -0.39
N GLU A 9 -17.47 4.60 -1.20
CA GLU A 9 -18.35 4.33 -2.35
C GLU A 9 -17.50 4.00 -3.58
N SER A 10 -17.47 2.70 -3.93
CA SER A 10 -16.90 2.13 -5.16
C SER A 10 -18.05 1.59 -6.01
N ASP A 11 -17.84 0.54 -6.84
CA ASP A 11 -18.94 -0.24 -7.43
C ASP A 11 -19.83 -0.83 -6.33
N TYR A 12 -19.24 -1.03 -5.16
CA TYR A 12 -19.89 -1.50 -3.94
C TYR A 12 -19.50 -0.61 -2.77
N SER A 13 -20.30 -0.66 -1.71
CA SER A 13 -19.97 0.00 -0.44
C SER A 13 -18.90 -0.80 0.29
N LEU A 14 -17.78 -0.17 0.59
CA LEU A 14 -16.65 -0.77 1.29
C LEU A 14 -16.48 -0.15 2.68
N GLU A 15 -15.96 -0.94 3.63
CA GLU A 15 -15.61 -0.45 4.95
C GLU A 15 -14.16 0.02 5.01
N GLY A 16 -13.90 1.09 5.73
CA GLY A 16 -12.57 1.58 5.99
C GLY A 16 -12.40 2.22 7.36
N LEU A 17 -11.16 2.40 7.77
CA LEU A 17 -10.75 3.12 8.96
C LEU A 17 -9.84 4.28 8.56
N LEU A 18 -10.32 5.47 8.79
CA LEU A 18 -9.58 6.72 8.57
C LEU A 18 -8.97 7.21 9.87
N SER A 19 -7.66 7.38 9.88
CA SER A 19 -6.92 8.06 10.95
C SER A 19 -6.53 9.45 10.48
N ALA A 20 -7.38 10.45 10.73
CA ALA A 20 -7.13 11.83 10.35
C ALA A 20 -6.09 12.47 11.28
N ARG A 21 -4.98 12.96 10.72
CA ARG A 21 -3.87 13.58 11.43
C ARG A 21 -3.48 14.95 10.86
N ASN A 22 -3.25 14.97 9.56
CA ASN A 22 -2.71 16.11 8.85
C ASN A 22 -3.42 16.23 7.48
N PRO A 23 -4.05 17.37 7.19
CA PRO A 23 -4.71 17.55 5.90
C PRO A 23 -3.72 17.66 4.72
N ASN A 24 -2.43 17.86 4.98
CA ASN A 24 -1.43 18.05 3.93
C ASN A 24 -0.72 16.77 3.50
N ALA A 25 -1.00 15.63 4.16
CA ALA A 25 -0.40 14.35 3.79
C ALA A 25 -1.32 13.17 4.09
N GLY A 26 -1.39 12.23 3.15
CA GLY A 26 -2.22 11.04 3.29
C GLY A 26 -1.61 9.79 2.66
N ALA A 27 -1.99 8.63 3.17
CA ALA A 27 -1.63 7.33 2.62
C ALA A 27 -2.82 6.38 2.61
N ILE A 28 -3.10 5.75 1.47
CA ILE A 28 -3.97 4.57 1.41
C ILE A 28 -3.13 3.31 1.53
N ILE A 29 -3.66 2.27 2.18
CA ILE A 29 -2.93 1.03 2.39
C ILE A 29 -3.82 -0.15 2.00
N CYS A 30 -3.41 -0.88 0.97
CA CYS A 30 -4.10 -2.03 0.41
C CYS A 30 -3.62 -3.34 1.06
N HIS A 31 -4.58 -4.15 1.52
CA HIS A 31 -4.31 -5.41 2.21
C HIS A 31 -3.95 -6.57 1.27
N PRO A 32 -3.38 -7.69 1.79
CA PRO A 32 -3.04 -8.85 0.98
C PRO A 32 -4.29 -9.58 0.46
N HIS A 33 -4.07 -10.69 -0.25
CA HIS A 33 -5.08 -11.37 -1.06
C HIS A 33 -6.35 -11.76 -0.28
N PRO A 34 -7.54 -11.30 -0.74
CA PRO A 34 -8.82 -11.54 -0.07
C PRO A 34 -9.12 -13.01 0.19
N LEU A 35 -8.94 -13.88 -0.81
CA LEU A 35 -9.27 -15.30 -0.71
C LEU A 35 -8.30 -16.11 0.17
N TYR A 36 -7.18 -15.51 0.61
CA TYR A 36 -6.22 -16.14 1.53
C TYR A 36 -6.25 -15.51 2.93
N GLY A 37 -7.38 -14.90 3.30
CA GLY A 37 -7.58 -14.31 4.62
C GLY A 37 -6.96 -12.92 4.79
N GLY A 38 -6.68 -12.23 3.69
CA GLY A 38 -6.26 -10.84 3.72
C GLY A 38 -7.40 -9.91 4.11
N ASP A 39 -7.12 -9.00 5.04
CA ASP A 39 -8.02 -7.92 5.45
C ASP A 39 -7.23 -6.69 5.92
N MET A 40 -7.93 -5.60 6.21
CA MET A 40 -7.31 -4.33 6.63
C MET A 40 -6.62 -4.39 8.01
N HIS A 41 -6.85 -5.44 8.80
CA HIS A 41 -6.23 -5.65 10.12
C HIS A 41 -4.99 -6.56 10.06
N ASN A 42 -4.54 -6.91 8.86
CA ASN A 42 -3.33 -7.70 8.68
C ASN A 42 -2.12 -7.03 9.36
N ASN A 43 -1.22 -7.83 9.95
CA ASN A 43 -0.05 -7.35 10.68
C ASN A 43 0.86 -6.42 9.86
N VAL A 44 1.09 -6.73 8.57
CA VAL A 44 1.92 -5.90 7.68
C VAL A 44 1.20 -4.60 7.33
N VAL A 45 -0.12 -4.64 7.09
CA VAL A 45 -0.94 -3.43 6.89
C VAL A 45 -0.84 -2.51 8.10
N SER A 46 -0.95 -3.08 9.31
CA SER A 46 -0.82 -2.32 10.56
C SER A 46 0.57 -1.69 10.74
N ALA A 47 1.63 -2.42 10.37
CA ALA A 47 3.00 -1.88 10.42
C ALA A 47 3.22 -0.72 9.43
N ILE A 48 2.67 -0.82 8.23
CA ILE A 48 2.70 0.26 7.22
C ILE A 48 1.92 1.47 7.74
N GLU A 49 0.70 1.25 8.26
CA GLU A 49 -0.16 2.29 8.84
C GLU A 49 0.55 3.01 9.98
N GLU A 50 1.13 2.29 10.94
CA GLU A 50 1.89 2.86 12.06
C GLU A 50 3.08 3.70 11.55
N GLY A 51 3.81 3.20 10.56
CA GLY A 51 4.92 3.90 9.95
C GLY A 51 4.51 5.27 9.40
N PHE A 52 3.55 5.31 8.49
CA PHE A 52 3.05 6.57 7.89
C PHE A 52 2.42 7.49 8.92
N SER A 53 1.61 6.94 9.81
CA SER A 53 0.96 7.67 10.88
C SER A 53 1.97 8.36 11.81
N SER A 54 3.11 7.70 12.10
CA SER A 54 4.20 8.27 12.90
C SER A 54 4.94 9.41 12.19
N GLN A 55 4.91 9.44 10.85
CA GLN A 55 5.44 10.52 10.03
C GLN A 55 4.43 11.65 9.76
N GLY A 56 3.28 11.61 10.42
CA GLY A 56 2.28 12.67 10.33
C GLY A 56 1.32 12.54 9.15
N TYR A 57 1.26 11.40 8.47
CA TYR A 57 0.26 11.16 7.43
C TYR A 57 -1.11 10.84 8.03
N SER A 58 -2.17 11.33 7.42
CA SER A 58 -3.50 10.76 7.56
C SER A 58 -3.54 9.43 6.82
N THR A 59 -4.05 8.37 7.44
CA THR A 59 -4.03 7.02 6.85
C THR A 59 -5.42 6.48 6.66
N LEU A 60 -5.65 5.79 5.54
CA LEU A 60 -6.87 5.04 5.27
C LEU A 60 -6.51 3.59 4.97
N ILE A 61 -6.89 2.70 5.89
CA ILE A 61 -6.93 1.25 5.66
C ILE A 61 -8.37 0.84 5.37
N PHE A 62 -8.58 -0.12 4.48
CA PHE A 62 -9.91 -0.52 4.08
C PHE A 62 -9.95 -1.99 3.65
N ASN A 63 -11.12 -2.58 3.65
CA ASN A 63 -11.36 -3.91 3.11
C ASN A 63 -11.79 -3.83 1.65
N PHE A 64 -11.10 -4.57 0.79
CA PHE A 64 -11.54 -4.78 -0.59
C PHE A 64 -12.94 -5.42 -0.63
N ARG A 65 -13.58 -5.34 -1.79
CA ARG A 65 -14.87 -5.99 -2.07
C ARG A 65 -14.87 -7.45 -1.60
N GLY A 66 -15.98 -7.87 -0.98
CA GLY A 66 -16.16 -9.24 -0.48
C GLY A 66 -15.42 -9.58 0.81
N VAL A 67 -14.67 -8.63 1.43
CA VAL A 67 -13.94 -8.84 2.70
C VAL A 67 -14.65 -8.10 3.84
N GLY A 68 -14.78 -8.76 4.99
CA GLY A 68 -15.37 -8.18 6.21
C GLY A 68 -16.80 -7.68 5.98
N HIS A 69 -17.04 -6.39 6.18
CA HIS A 69 -18.34 -5.76 5.93
C HIS A 69 -18.46 -5.12 4.54
N SER A 70 -17.37 -5.09 3.74
CA SER A 70 -17.38 -4.63 2.36
C SER A 70 -18.28 -5.52 1.50
N LYS A 71 -19.09 -4.89 0.65
CA LYS A 71 -19.99 -5.59 -0.27
C LYS A 71 -19.26 -6.04 -1.54
N GLY A 72 -19.97 -6.84 -2.35
CA GLY A 72 -19.41 -7.37 -3.60
C GLY A 72 -18.66 -8.68 -3.40
N GLU A 73 -17.91 -9.07 -4.41
CA GLU A 73 -17.13 -10.30 -4.47
C GLU A 73 -15.76 -10.00 -5.09
N TYR A 74 -14.76 -10.84 -4.80
CA TYR A 74 -13.43 -10.77 -5.39
C TYR A 74 -13.50 -10.78 -6.93
N ASP A 75 -12.81 -9.85 -7.59
CA ASP A 75 -12.89 -9.59 -9.04
C ASP A 75 -11.49 -9.63 -9.70
N GLU A 76 -10.68 -10.60 -9.32
CA GLU A 76 -9.37 -10.93 -9.90
C GLU A 76 -8.40 -9.73 -10.01
N GLY A 77 -8.61 -8.69 -9.22
CA GLY A 77 -7.81 -7.48 -9.13
C GLY A 77 -8.37 -6.30 -9.93
N ASP A 78 -9.22 -6.50 -10.91
CA ASP A 78 -9.79 -5.39 -11.70
C ASP A 78 -10.77 -4.57 -10.86
N GLY A 79 -11.60 -5.26 -10.08
CA GLY A 79 -12.47 -4.62 -9.11
C GLY A 79 -11.71 -3.98 -7.96
N GLU A 80 -10.70 -4.68 -7.44
CA GLU A 80 -9.89 -4.18 -6.33
C GLU A 80 -9.08 -2.94 -6.71
N VAL A 81 -8.69 -2.77 -7.99
CA VAL A 81 -8.10 -1.53 -8.49
C VAL A 81 -9.11 -0.38 -8.39
N ARG A 82 -10.39 -0.59 -8.79
CA ARG A 82 -11.44 0.41 -8.62
C ARG A 82 -11.70 0.74 -7.15
N ASP A 83 -11.62 -0.27 -6.27
CA ASP A 83 -11.75 -0.07 -4.83
C ASP A 83 -10.62 0.80 -4.27
N ALA A 84 -9.36 0.57 -4.72
CA ALA A 84 -8.22 1.39 -4.32
C ALA A 84 -8.35 2.84 -4.81
N LEU A 85 -8.86 3.05 -6.02
CA LEU A 85 -9.14 4.40 -6.55
C LEU A 85 -10.24 5.10 -5.76
N ALA A 86 -11.31 4.39 -5.39
CA ALA A 86 -12.37 4.92 -4.56
C ALA A 86 -11.88 5.25 -3.13
N ALA A 87 -11.03 4.38 -2.55
CA ALA A 87 -10.40 4.64 -1.26
C ALA A 87 -9.49 5.88 -1.30
N LEU A 88 -8.74 6.06 -2.38
CA LEU A 88 -7.95 7.26 -2.58
C LEU A 88 -8.83 8.51 -2.66
N GLN A 89 -9.94 8.46 -3.38
CA GLN A 89 -10.87 9.60 -3.45
C GLN A 89 -11.47 9.91 -2.08
N CYS A 90 -11.91 8.90 -1.34
CA CYS A 90 -12.40 9.05 0.04
C CYS A 90 -11.35 9.70 0.96
N LEU A 91 -10.07 9.30 0.86
CA LEU A 91 -8.99 9.94 1.61
C LEU A 91 -8.81 11.40 1.19
N LYS A 92 -8.79 11.69 -0.12
CA LYS A 92 -8.64 13.06 -0.67
C LYS A 92 -9.71 14.03 -0.18
N ASP A 93 -10.93 13.56 0.04
CA ASP A 93 -12.03 14.40 0.56
C ASP A 93 -11.76 14.92 1.99
N HIS A 94 -10.74 14.37 2.66
CA HIS A 94 -10.29 14.77 4.00
C HIS A 94 -8.92 15.48 3.99
N LEU A 95 -8.37 15.74 2.81
CA LEU A 95 -7.06 16.36 2.63
C LEU A 95 -7.16 17.68 1.86
N SER A 96 -6.09 18.47 1.91
CA SER A 96 -5.91 19.66 1.08
C SER A 96 -5.63 19.26 -0.38
N ASP A 97 -5.97 20.11 -1.33
CA ASP A 97 -5.81 19.85 -2.76
C ASP A 97 -4.36 19.54 -3.19
N ASP A 98 -3.39 20.09 -2.47
CA ASP A 98 -1.94 19.93 -2.70
C ASP A 98 -1.28 18.94 -1.75
N ALA A 99 -2.07 18.08 -1.08
CA ALA A 99 -1.56 17.10 -0.13
C ALA A 99 -0.57 16.11 -0.76
N HIS A 100 0.45 15.74 0.01
CA HIS A 100 1.39 14.68 -0.31
C HIS A 100 0.73 13.31 -0.14
N ILE A 101 0.54 12.57 -1.21
CA ILE A 101 -0.18 11.29 -1.18
C ILE A 101 0.76 10.13 -1.46
N MET A 102 0.77 9.16 -0.54
CA MET A 102 1.45 7.88 -0.71
C MET A 102 0.44 6.75 -0.98
N LEU A 103 0.82 5.87 -1.89
CA LEU A 103 0.04 4.68 -2.22
C LEU A 103 0.81 3.46 -1.72
N ALA A 104 0.24 2.73 -0.77
CA ALA A 104 0.92 1.62 -0.12
C ALA A 104 0.14 0.32 -0.25
N GLY A 105 0.86 -0.81 -0.25
CA GLY A 105 0.22 -2.11 -0.26
C GLY A 105 1.16 -3.24 0.07
N TYR A 106 0.57 -4.36 0.49
CA TYR A 106 1.28 -5.60 0.80
C TYR A 106 0.78 -6.74 -0.07
N SER A 107 1.71 -7.51 -0.66
CA SER A 107 1.42 -8.69 -1.46
C SER A 107 0.46 -8.37 -2.62
N PHE A 108 -0.71 -8.99 -2.68
CA PHE A 108 -1.77 -8.66 -3.63
C PHE A 108 -2.11 -7.16 -3.62
N GLY A 109 -2.20 -6.55 -2.42
CA GLY A 109 -2.43 -5.11 -2.29
C GLY A 109 -1.31 -4.26 -2.89
N ALA A 110 -0.05 -4.72 -2.87
CA ALA A 110 1.05 -4.06 -3.55
C ALA A 110 0.87 -4.08 -5.07
N TRP A 111 0.42 -5.19 -5.63
CA TRP A 111 0.10 -5.29 -7.05
C TRP A 111 -1.11 -4.41 -7.42
N VAL A 112 -2.22 -4.49 -6.65
CA VAL A 112 -3.43 -3.68 -6.90
C VAL A 112 -3.11 -2.19 -6.87
N VAL A 113 -2.45 -1.70 -5.83
CA VAL A 113 -2.17 -0.27 -5.69
C VAL A 113 -1.20 0.24 -6.75
N SER A 114 -0.25 -0.61 -7.19
CA SER A 114 0.67 -0.24 -8.26
C SER A 114 0.00 -0.19 -9.65
N ARG A 115 -1.06 -0.97 -9.87
CA ARG A 115 -1.94 -0.85 -11.05
C ARG A 115 -2.78 0.43 -10.97
N ALA A 116 -3.43 0.69 -9.83
CA ALA A 116 -4.18 1.91 -9.61
C ALA A 116 -3.32 3.17 -9.87
N ALA A 117 -2.04 3.12 -9.49
CA ALA A 117 -1.09 4.21 -9.74
C ALA A 117 -0.90 4.56 -11.22
N GLN A 118 -1.20 3.66 -12.16
CA GLN A 118 -1.15 3.96 -13.59
C GLN A 118 -2.29 4.90 -14.05
N GLU A 119 -3.35 5.01 -13.26
CA GLU A 119 -4.53 5.82 -13.54
C GLU A 119 -4.52 7.16 -12.78
N ILE A 120 -3.48 7.42 -11.96
CA ILE A 120 -3.40 8.56 -11.05
C ILE A 120 -2.21 9.45 -11.44
N GLU A 121 -2.44 10.74 -11.67
CA GLU A 121 -1.37 11.70 -11.95
C GLU A 121 -0.74 12.28 -10.68
N ASN A 122 -1.57 12.67 -9.70
CA ASN A 122 -1.15 13.43 -8.53
C ASN A 122 -1.02 12.54 -7.29
N PHE A 123 0.19 12.01 -7.08
CA PHE A 123 0.64 11.33 -5.86
C PHE A 123 2.17 11.39 -5.76
N GLU A 124 2.73 11.20 -4.59
CA GLU A 124 4.15 11.34 -4.31
C GLU A 124 4.94 10.07 -4.66
N GLY A 125 4.43 8.90 -4.26
CA GLY A 125 5.15 7.65 -4.49
C GLY A 125 4.40 6.38 -4.08
N LEU A 126 5.05 5.25 -4.37
CA LEU A 126 4.58 3.90 -4.03
C LEU A 126 5.39 3.31 -2.87
N PHE A 127 4.71 2.61 -1.97
CA PHE A 127 5.32 1.79 -0.92
C PHE A 127 4.83 0.34 -1.06
N LEU A 128 5.68 -0.53 -1.58
CA LEU A 128 5.32 -1.90 -1.96
C LEU A 128 6.06 -2.92 -1.09
N VAL A 129 5.30 -3.70 -0.31
CA VAL A 129 5.84 -4.79 0.51
C VAL A 129 5.52 -6.13 -0.15
N SER A 130 6.55 -6.94 -0.41
CA SER A 130 6.45 -8.28 -1.00
C SER A 130 5.54 -8.34 -2.22
N PHE A 131 5.87 -7.55 -3.25
CA PHE A 131 5.16 -7.62 -4.53
C PHE A 131 5.21 -9.05 -5.09
N PRO A 132 4.07 -9.70 -5.39
CA PRO A 132 4.02 -11.14 -5.69
C PRO A 132 4.43 -11.47 -7.14
N PHE A 133 5.73 -11.41 -7.43
CA PHE A 133 6.33 -11.56 -8.75
C PHE A 133 6.02 -12.88 -9.44
N LEU A 134 5.85 -13.97 -8.69
CA LEU A 134 5.52 -15.28 -9.28
C LEU A 134 4.10 -15.34 -9.85
N ILE A 135 3.22 -14.42 -9.46
CA ILE A 135 1.81 -14.43 -9.81
C ILE A 135 1.48 -13.30 -10.80
N TYR A 136 2.06 -12.11 -10.58
CA TYR A 136 1.69 -10.91 -11.32
C TYR A 136 2.89 -10.27 -12.04
N LYS A 137 2.63 -9.75 -13.23
CA LYS A 137 3.65 -9.04 -14.03
C LYS A 137 3.98 -7.68 -13.40
N SER A 138 5.27 -7.34 -13.41
CA SER A 138 5.82 -6.09 -12.86
C SER A 138 6.51 -5.18 -13.88
N ASP A 139 6.49 -5.54 -15.18
CA ASP A 139 7.25 -4.81 -16.21
C ASP A 139 6.89 -3.33 -16.30
N TYR A 140 5.63 -2.96 -16.04
CA TYR A 140 5.19 -1.57 -16.02
C TYR A 140 5.84 -0.74 -14.92
N LEU A 141 6.31 -1.38 -13.84
CA LEU A 141 7.03 -0.68 -12.77
C LEU A 141 8.42 -0.20 -13.23
N LYS A 142 9.04 -0.82 -14.23
CA LYS A 142 10.37 -0.43 -14.75
C LYS A 142 10.39 0.99 -15.29
N THR A 143 9.26 1.46 -15.80
CA THR A 143 9.07 2.82 -16.33
C THR A 143 8.45 3.79 -15.33
N PHE A 144 8.27 3.35 -14.09
CA PHE A 144 7.71 4.18 -13.05
C PHE A 144 8.65 5.35 -12.74
N ASN A 145 8.10 6.57 -12.60
CA ASN A 145 8.87 7.81 -12.58
C ASN A 145 8.65 8.67 -11.30
N LYS A 146 8.00 8.10 -10.28
CA LYS A 146 7.81 8.73 -8.97
C LYS A 146 8.58 7.94 -7.91
N LYS A 147 8.67 8.47 -6.68
CA LYS A 147 9.33 7.78 -5.57
C LYS A 147 8.79 6.35 -5.40
N ILE A 148 9.68 5.40 -5.17
CA ILE A 148 9.29 4.02 -4.93
C ILE A 148 10.10 3.42 -3.78
N TYR A 149 9.38 2.83 -2.84
CA TYR A 149 9.92 2.12 -1.69
C TYR A 149 9.55 0.65 -1.85
N LEU A 150 10.56 -0.20 -1.86
CA LEU A 150 10.43 -1.65 -2.04
C LEU A 150 10.89 -2.37 -0.79
N VAL A 151 10.08 -3.27 -0.27
CA VAL A 151 10.39 -4.11 0.88
C VAL A 151 10.21 -5.58 0.50
N GLY A 152 11.18 -6.43 0.82
CA GLY A 152 11.11 -7.87 0.54
C GLY A 152 11.74 -8.72 1.64
N GLY A 153 11.19 -9.93 1.79
CA GLY A 153 11.71 -10.97 2.67
C GLY A 153 12.72 -11.88 1.98
N VAL A 154 13.83 -12.21 2.64
CA VAL A 154 14.86 -13.13 2.08
C VAL A 154 14.29 -14.54 1.84
N ASN A 155 13.37 -14.98 2.70
CA ASN A 155 12.76 -16.31 2.65
C ASN A 155 11.30 -16.25 2.16
N ASP A 156 11.01 -15.32 1.27
CA ASP A 156 9.67 -15.13 0.70
C ASP A 156 9.50 -16.02 -0.55
N ASP A 157 8.67 -17.06 -0.42
CA ASP A 157 8.42 -18.02 -1.49
C ASP A 157 7.36 -17.55 -2.51
N ILE A 158 6.67 -16.42 -2.25
CA ILE A 158 5.63 -15.84 -3.11
C ILE A 158 6.16 -14.62 -3.87
N ALA A 159 7.02 -13.86 -3.22
CA ALA A 159 7.68 -12.67 -3.75
C ALA A 159 9.21 -12.84 -3.67
N PRO A 160 9.83 -13.65 -4.54
CA PRO A 160 11.25 -13.98 -4.45
C PRO A 160 12.12 -12.73 -4.41
N ILE A 161 13.07 -12.71 -3.48
CA ILE A 161 13.96 -11.56 -3.29
C ILE A 161 14.79 -11.23 -4.54
N ASP A 162 15.17 -12.24 -5.34
CA ASP A 162 15.94 -12.04 -6.56
C ASP A 162 15.16 -11.26 -7.62
N ASP A 163 13.84 -11.45 -7.71
CA ASP A 163 12.96 -10.69 -8.61
C ASP A 163 12.83 -9.24 -8.14
N LEU A 164 12.72 -9.02 -6.83
CA LEU A 164 12.71 -7.68 -6.24
C LEU A 164 14.02 -6.93 -6.52
N LEU A 165 15.16 -7.59 -6.33
CA LEU A 165 16.49 -7.04 -6.59
C LEU A 165 16.69 -6.74 -8.08
N SER A 166 16.15 -7.59 -8.96
CA SER A 166 16.16 -7.37 -10.41
C SER A 166 15.36 -6.13 -10.78
N LEU A 167 14.10 -6.03 -10.30
CA LEU A 167 13.28 -4.83 -10.50
C LEU A 167 14.00 -3.57 -10.00
N TYR A 168 14.53 -3.60 -8.77
CA TYR A 168 15.23 -2.46 -8.19
C TYR A 168 16.40 -1.98 -9.05
N LYS A 169 17.17 -2.90 -9.66
CA LYS A 169 18.28 -2.56 -10.55
C LYS A 169 17.79 -1.93 -11.87
N GLU A 170 16.66 -2.40 -12.39
CA GLU A 170 16.08 -1.95 -13.66
C GLU A 170 15.34 -0.61 -13.55
N LEU A 171 14.91 -0.21 -12.35
CA LEU A 171 14.32 1.10 -12.12
C LEU A 171 15.32 2.21 -12.45
N THR A 172 14.93 3.13 -13.33
CA THR A 172 15.78 4.25 -13.79
C THR A 172 15.67 5.49 -12.92
N ILE A 173 14.67 5.55 -12.05
CA ILE A 173 14.45 6.69 -11.16
C ILE A 173 15.54 6.76 -10.07
N ILE A 174 15.82 7.97 -9.57
CA ILE A 174 16.80 8.22 -8.52
C ILE A 174 16.19 7.94 -7.13
N ASP A 175 14.96 8.39 -6.91
CA ASP A 175 14.26 8.28 -5.63
C ASP A 175 13.66 6.88 -5.45
N LYS A 176 14.52 5.88 -5.39
CA LYS A 176 14.17 4.49 -5.13
C LYS A 176 14.86 3.98 -3.86
N PHE A 177 14.11 3.33 -3.01
CA PHE A 177 14.55 2.84 -1.71
C PHE A 177 14.27 1.35 -1.62
N LEU A 178 15.16 0.61 -0.98
CA LEU A 178 15.07 -0.84 -0.84
C LEU A 178 15.37 -1.26 0.60
N LYS A 179 14.48 -2.07 1.15
CA LYS A 179 14.69 -2.78 2.42
C LYS A 179 14.58 -4.29 2.19
N VAL A 180 15.59 -5.00 2.61
CA VAL A 180 15.60 -6.48 2.62
C VAL A 180 15.60 -6.95 4.07
N ILE A 181 14.65 -7.81 4.42
CA ILE A 181 14.42 -8.31 5.78
C ILE A 181 14.64 -9.83 5.80
N THR A 182 15.29 -10.36 6.82
CA THR A 182 15.43 -11.81 7.00
C THR A 182 14.15 -12.39 7.57
N THR A 183 13.15 -12.56 6.71
CA THR A 183 11.81 -13.05 7.07
C THR A 183 11.17 -13.80 5.90
N SER A 184 10.06 -14.51 6.18
CA SER A 184 9.17 -15.09 5.17
C SER A 184 8.17 -14.03 4.64
N HIS A 185 7.28 -14.45 3.74
CA HIS A 185 6.20 -13.61 3.20
C HIS A 185 5.36 -12.92 4.28
N PHE A 186 5.17 -13.56 5.44
CA PHE A 186 4.21 -13.12 6.47
C PHE A 186 4.78 -12.10 7.47
N TYR A 187 6.08 -11.84 7.48
CA TYR A 187 6.78 -10.88 8.35
C TYR A 187 6.55 -11.08 9.85
N THR A 188 6.09 -12.23 10.28
CA THR A 188 5.76 -12.50 11.70
C THR A 188 6.97 -12.25 12.60
N GLY A 189 6.85 -11.29 13.52
CA GLY A 189 7.89 -10.86 14.44
C GLY A 189 8.93 -9.89 13.85
N ASN A 190 8.79 -9.51 12.56
CA ASN A 190 9.67 -8.56 11.87
C ASN A 190 8.93 -7.32 11.36
N GLU A 191 7.67 -7.13 11.76
CA GLU A 191 6.82 -6.03 11.31
C GLU A 191 7.43 -4.66 11.62
N ILE A 192 8.12 -4.56 12.75
CA ILE A 192 8.78 -3.31 13.19
C ILE A 192 9.82 -2.81 12.18
N GLU A 193 10.48 -3.71 11.42
CA GLU A 193 11.46 -3.30 10.41
C GLU A 193 10.82 -2.56 9.24
N ILE A 194 9.53 -2.84 8.93
CA ILE A 194 8.76 -2.10 7.93
C ILE A 194 8.43 -0.70 8.45
N THR A 195 7.93 -0.63 9.69
CA THR A 195 7.64 0.63 10.38
C THR A 195 8.86 1.54 10.46
N ASP A 196 10.00 0.99 10.87
CA ASP A 196 11.24 1.75 11.01
C ASP A 196 11.80 2.19 9.64
N PHE A 197 11.68 1.37 8.61
CA PHE A 197 12.08 1.76 7.26
C PHE A 197 11.28 2.96 6.75
N ILE A 198 9.97 3.04 7.05
CA ILE A 198 9.15 4.22 6.74
C ILE A 198 9.66 5.43 7.53
N LYS A 199 9.89 5.29 8.84
CA LYS A 199 10.37 6.38 9.70
C LYS A 199 11.72 6.95 9.25
N GLU A 200 12.58 6.11 8.72
CA GLU A 200 13.93 6.49 8.26
C GLU A 200 13.94 7.18 6.89
N ASN A 201 13.02 6.82 5.99
CA ASN A 201 13.11 7.17 4.57
C ASN A 201 11.96 8.03 4.05
N VAL A 202 10.80 8.01 4.70
CA VAL A 202 9.67 8.88 4.35
C VAL A 202 9.76 10.16 5.18
N ALA A 203 9.79 11.30 4.50
CA ALA A 203 9.91 12.58 5.17
C ALA A 203 8.71 12.85 6.09
N PRO A 204 8.95 13.35 7.34
CA PRO A 204 7.85 13.71 8.23
C PRO A 204 7.07 14.89 7.66
N GLN A 205 5.76 14.78 7.69
CA GLN A 205 4.84 15.84 7.27
C GLN A 205 4.44 16.68 8.49
N LYS A 206 4.63 18.00 8.39
CA LYS A 206 4.39 18.96 9.48
C LYS A 206 3.09 19.71 9.29
#